data_ea576da26c973fa01b5be74924c99aac
#
_entry.id   ea576da26c973fa01b5be74924c99aac
#
_cell.length_a   1.000
_cell.length_b   1.000
_cell.length_c   1.000
_cell.angle_alpha   90.00
_cell.angle_beta   90.00
_cell.angle_gamma   90.00
#
_symmetry.space_group_name_H-M   'P 1'
#
loop_
_entity.id
_entity.type
_entity.pdbx_description
1 polymer ?
#
loop_
_entity_poly.entity_id
_entity_poly.type
_entity_poly.pdbx_seq_one_letter_code
_entity_poly.pdbx_strand_id
1 'polypeptide(L)'
;MGNPFSRNLGEESHAMILPIPAIDIINGQCVRLEKGDYSRMQVYSDSPLEMALYWERKNAPMLHLIDLDGAKIGKPVNLPIFSQIIQSVHIPVEVGGGIRNLATFLTYLDAGAQRIILGSVAVQNPKLIEDCLKRSQESVVVSIDSENGLVSLQGWTQKTTISAVDLTNKLKNLGVMNFIFTDIERDGTLQGVNFNRIQKYLQETEVPIFIAGGVTTLEDVFQLKKLNIWIKGIILGKALYSGALQFEEVQKILQEE
;
A
#
# COMPACT_ATOMS: atom_id res chain seq x y z
N MET A 1 -26.78 4.44 6.20
CA MET A 1 -26.25 3.60 5.10
C MET A 1 -25.25 2.66 5.72
N GLY A 2 -25.49 1.33 5.64
CA GLY A 2 -24.73 0.33 6.40
C GLY A 2 -23.32 0.15 5.83
N ASN A 3 -22.36 0.02 6.73
CA ASN A 3 -20.96 -0.29 6.45
C ASN A 3 -20.87 -1.67 5.77
N PRO A 4 -20.29 -1.81 4.55
CA PRO A 4 -20.18 -3.09 3.87
C PRO A 4 -19.20 -4.09 4.54
N PHE A 5 -18.52 -3.72 5.62
CA PHE A 5 -17.51 -4.55 6.29
C PHE A 5 -17.96 -5.21 7.60
N SER A 6 -19.24 -5.06 8.03
CA SER A 6 -19.78 -5.76 9.19
C SER A 6 -20.56 -7.01 8.72
N ARG A 7 -19.87 -8.10 8.42
CA ARG A 7 -20.50 -9.41 8.29
C ARG A 7 -19.90 -10.42 9.27
N ASN A 8 -20.79 -11.16 9.91
CA ASN A 8 -20.54 -12.19 10.90
C ASN A 8 -19.51 -13.24 10.44
N LEU A 9 -18.64 -13.62 11.35
CA LEU A 9 -17.75 -14.78 11.28
C LEU A 9 -18.57 -16.08 11.20
N GLY A 10 -19.02 -16.49 10.03
CA GLY A 10 -19.85 -17.69 9.89
C GLY A 10 -20.03 -18.22 8.48
N GLU A 11 -19.64 -17.49 7.44
CA GLU A 11 -19.61 -18.00 6.07
C GLU A 11 -18.25 -17.64 5.45
N GLU A 12 -17.53 -18.66 5.01
CA GLU A 12 -16.29 -18.52 4.21
C GLU A 12 -16.60 -17.92 2.83
N SER A 13 -17.05 -16.66 2.82
CA SER A 13 -17.01 -15.89 1.59
C SER A 13 -15.55 -15.52 1.34
N HIS A 14 -14.95 -16.04 0.30
CA HIS A 14 -13.65 -15.57 -0.20
C HIS A 14 -13.76 -14.06 -0.38
N ALA A 15 -13.20 -13.30 0.57
CA ALA A 15 -13.22 -11.85 0.48
C ALA A 15 -12.48 -11.46 -0.80
N MET A 16 -13.16 -10.70 -1.67
CA MET A 16 -12.60 -10.27 -2.95
C MET A 16 -11.25 -9.55 -2.73
N ILE A 17 -10.20 -10.02 -3.39
CA ILE A 17 -8.88 -9.37 -3.37
C ILE A 17 -8.94 -8.13 -4.28
N LEU A 18 -8.55 -6.98 -3.75
CA LEU A 18 -8.62 -5.71 -4.47
C LEU A 18 -7.36 -5.49 -5.33
N PRO A 19 -7.46 -5.27 -6.65
CA PRO A 19 -6.37 -4.76 -7.45
C PRO A 19 -6.25 -3.25 -7.25
N ILE A 20 -5.14 -2.76 -6.70
CA ILE A 20 -4.97 -1.36 -6.32
C ILE A 20 -3.83 -0.76 -7.15
N PRO A 21 -4.11 0.11 -8.15
CA PRO A 21 -3.06 0.81 -8.85
C PRO A 21 -2.40 1.83 -7.95
N ALA A 22 -1.07 1.86 -8.00
CA ALA A 22 -0.27 2.78 -7.22
C ALA A 22 0.20 3.97 -8.07
N ILE A 23 0.23 5.15 -7.46
CA ILE A 23 0.74 6.40 -8.03
C ILE A 23 1.77 6.96 -7.05
N ASP A 24 3.06 6.85 -7.41
CA ASP A 24 4.14 7.46 -6.65
C ASP A 24 4.44 8.84 -7.22
N ILE A 25 4.66 9.83 -6.34
CA ILE A 25 4.86 11.23 -6.75
C ILE A 25 6.22 11.73 -6.25
N ILE A 26 7.02 12.26 -7.18
CA ILE A 26 8.24 13.03 -6.92
C ILE A 26 8.15 14.32 -7.74
N ASN A 27 8.41 15.46 -7.09
CA ASN A 27 8.38 16.79 -7.73
C ASN A 27 7.09 17.06 -8.52
N GLY A 28 5.95 16.55 -8.04
CA GLY A 28 4.65 16.72 -8.69
C GLY A 28 4.41 15.82 -9.90
N GLN A 29 5.29 14.89 -10.21
CA GLN A 29 5.19 13.96 -11.34
C GLN A 29 4.92 12.53 -10.88
N CYS A 30 4.19 11.74 -11.68
CA CYS A 30 4.03 10.30 -11.48
C CYS A 30 5.30 9.58 -11.88
N VAL A 31 5.88 8.84 -10.93
CA VAL A 31 7.17 8.17 -11.12
C VAL A 31 7.13 6.71 -10.70
N ARG A 32 8.16 5.95 -11.07
CA ARG A 32 8.49 4.65 -10.50
C ARG A 32 9.98 4.57 -10.22
N LEU A 33 10.31 4.02 -9.07
CA LEU A 33 11.68 3.68 -8.69
C LEU A 33 11.92 2.18 -8.89
N GLU A 34 13.16 1.78 -9.00
CA GLU A 34 13.56 0.38 -8.92
C GLU A 34 14.20 0.14 -7.54
N LYS A 35 13.62 -0.75 -6.73
CA LYS A 35 14.04 -1.02 -5.34
C LYS A 35 14.21 0.26 -4.50
N GLY A 36 13.35 1.26 -4.72
CA GLY A 36 13.43 2.54 -4.01
C GLY A 36 14.63 3.44 -4.37
N ASP A 37 15.40 3.11 -5.40
CA ASP A 37 16.57 3.88 -5.81
C ASP A 37 16.15 5.13 -6.61
N TYR A 38 16.31 6.30 -6.00
CA TYR A 38 15.99 7.60 -6.62
C TYR A 38 16.85 7.91 -7.86
N SER A 39 18.02 7.28 -8.02
CA SER A 39 18.85 7.42 -9.22
C SER A 39 18.31 6.62 -10.41
N ARG A 40 17.40 5.67 -10.16
CA ARG A 40 16.72 4.83 -11.15
C ARG A 40 15.24 5.20 -11.30
N MET A 41 14.97 6.49 -11.22
CA MET A 41 13.62 7.03 -11.38
C MET A 41 13.22 7.07 -12.86
N GLN A 42 12.00 6.63 -13.14
CA GLN A 42 11.36 6.79 -14.44
C GLN A 42 10.07 7.59 -14.26
N VAL A 43 9.91 8.65 -15.07
CA VAL A 43 8.69 9.47 -15.12
C VAL A 43 7.71 8.83 -16.10
N TYR A 44 6.43 8.72 -15.70
CA TYR A 44 5.35 8.18 -16.52
C TYR A 44 4.27 9.18 -16.86
N SER A 45 4.10 10.22 -16.05
CA SER A 45 3.14 11.31 -16.30
C SER A 45 3.52 12.57 -15.53
N ASP A 46 3.30 13.72 -16.15
CA ASP A 46 3.44 15.04 -15.52
C ASP A 46 2.18 15.44 -14.75
N SER A 47 1.07 14.69 -14.86
CA SER A 47 -0.21 14.99 -14.23
C SER A 47 -0.69 13.82 -13.36
N PRO A 48 -0.41 13.84 -12.04
CA PRO A 48 -0.94 12.86 -11.11
C PRO A 48 -2.47 12.80 -11.06
N LEU A 49 -3.14 13.95 -11.25
CA LEU A 49 -4.60 14.00 -11.28
C LEU A 49 -5.17 13.22 -12.49
N GLU A 50 -4.61 13.46 -13.69
CA GLU A 50 -5.07 12.71 -14.88
C GLU A 50 -4.79 11.20 -14.75
N MET A 51 -3.71 10.83 -14.11
CA MET A 51 -3.42 9.43 -13.81
C MET A 51 -4.44 8.83 -12.84
N ALA A 52 -4.83 9.55 -11.79
CA ALA A 52 -5.85 9.11 -10.85
C ALA A 52 -7.22 8.93 -11.53
N LEU A 53 -7.63 9.90 -12.34
CA LEU A 53 -8.86 9.84 -13.16
C LEU A 53 -8.80 8.72 -14.21
N TYR A 54 -7.63 8.43 -14.76
CA TYR A 54 -7.45 7.30 -15.67
C TYR A 54 -7.75 5.98 -14.97
N TRP A 55 -7.20 5.75 -13.77
CA TRP A 55 -7.46 4.53 -13.02
C TRP A 55 -8.92 4.44 -12.54
N GLU A 56 -9.54 5.56 -12.17
CA GLU A 56 -10.98 5.57 -11.85
C GLU A 56 -11.82 5.13 -13.06
N ARG A 57 -11.54 5.67 -14.27
CA ARG A 57 -12.21 5.24 -15.52
C ARG A 57 -12.00 3.76 -15.85
N LYS A 58 -10.91 3.15 -15.34
CA LYS A 58 -10.63 1.72 -15.42
C LYS A 58 -11.32 0.91 -14.31
N ASN A 59 -12.20 1.52 -13.54
CA ASN A 59 -12.91 0.92 -12.42
C ASN A 59 -11.98 0.36 -11.33
N ALA A 60 -10.86 1.05 -11.05
CA ALA A 60 -10.03 0.72 -9.91
C ALA A 60 -10.86 0.81 -8.62
N PRO A 61 -10.82 -0.20 -7.73
CA PRO A 61 -11.60 -0.18 -6.49
C PRO A 61 -11.05 0.80 -5.46
N MET A 62 -9.78 1.22 -5.61
CA MET A 62 -9.07 2.13 -4.71
C MET A 62 -7.81 2.62 -5.41
N LEU A 63 -7.27 3.78 -4.99
CA LEU A 63 -5.96 4.30 -5.38
C LEU A 63 -4.99 4.26 -4.21
N HIS A 64 -3.73 3.90 -4.50
CA HIS A 64 -2.60 3.96 -3.57
C HIS A 64 -1.67 5.10 -3.97
N LEU A 65 -1.60 6.18 -3.15
CA LEU A 65 -0.80 7.38 -3.43
C LEU A 65 0.38 7.48 -2.46
N ILE A 66 1.59 7.59 -2.99
CA ILE A 66 2.80 7.77 -2.17
C ILE A 66 3.53 9.06 -2.51
N ASP A 67 3.70 9.91 -1.50
CA ASP A 67 4.58 11.09 -1.53
C ASP A 67 6.02 10.65 -1.25
N LEU A 68 6.77 10.35 -2.31
CA LEU A 68 8.16 9.90 -2.19
C LEU A 68 9.10 11.03 -1.73
N ASP A 69 8.82 12.30 -2.10
CA ASP A 69 9.52 13.44 -1.54
C ASP A 69 9.29 13.51 -0.03
N GLY A 70 8.04 13.36 0.39
CA GLY A 70 7.66 13.34 1.79
C GLY A 70 8.27 12.17 2.57
N ALA A 71 8.29 10.99 1.98
CA ALA A 71 8.92 9.82 2.58
C ALA A 71 10.40 10.05 2.89
N LYS A 72 11.12 10.71 1.96
CA LYS A 72 12.55 11.04 2.07
C LYS A 72 12.81 12.08 3.15
N ILE A 73 12.05 13.18 3.18
CA ILE A 73 12.33 14.30 4.10
C ILE A 73 11.55 14.25 5.41
N GLY A 74 10.55 13.37 5.51
CA GLY A 74 9.78 13.12 6.74
C GLY A 74 8.66 14.10 7.03
N LYS A 75 8.18 14.82 6.03
CA LYS A 75 6.97 15.66 6.06
C LYS A 75 6.34 15.68 4.68
N PRO A 76 4.99 15.86 4.55
CA PRO A 76 4.34 15.94 3.25
C PRO A 76 4.91 17.07 2.39
N VAL A 77 5.16 16.78 1.11
CA VAL A 77 5.59 17.75 0.10
C VAL A 77 4.48 17.97 -0.92
N ASN A 78 3.83 16.88 -1.33
CA ASN A 78 2.84 16.91 -2.40
C ASN A 78 1.39 16.96 -1.88
N LEU A 79 1.17 17.44 -0.63
CA LEU A 79 -0.15 17.53 0.00
C LEU A 79 -1.21 18.23 -0.88
N PRO A 80 -0.94 19.38 -1.55
CA PRO A 80 -1.94 20.02 -2.40
C PRO A 80 -2.40 19.11 -3.56
N ILE A 81 -1.48 18.38 -4.18
CA ILE A 81 -1.78 17.44 -5.27
C ILE A 81 -2.63 16.29 -4.75
N PHE A 82 -2.27 15.73 -3.59
CA PHE A 82 -3.03 14.64 -2.96
C PHE A 82 -4.45 15.09 -2.60
N SER A 83 -4.60 16.28 -2.00
CA SER A 83 -5.92 16.84 -1.68
C SER A 83 -6.76 17.05 -2.94
N GLN A 84 -6.15 17.54 -4.03
CA GLN A 84 -6.84 17.68 -5.31
C GLN A 84 -7.30 16.34 -5.86
N ILE A 85 -6.46 15.30 -5.85
CA ILE A 85 -6.84 13.96 -6.30
C ILE A 85 -8.00 13.42 -5.46
N ILE A 86 -7.87 13.45 -4.12
CA ILE A 86 -8.89 12.94 -3.19
C ILE A 86 -10.25 13.59 -3.44
N GLN A 87 -10.28 14.89 -3.73
CA GLN A 87 -11.50 15.64 -3.99
C GLN A 87 -12.08 15.43 -5.39
N SER A 88 -11.26 14.95 -6.34
CA SER A 88 -11.65 14.83 -7.75
C SER A 88 -12.11 13.42 -8.13
N VAL A 89 -11.67 12.39 -7.41
CA VAL A 89 -12.08 11.00 -7.66
C VAL A 89 -13.20 10.58 -6.71
N HIS A 90 -14.04 9.63 -7.15
CA HIS A 90 -15.14 9.08 -6.34
C HIS A 90 -14.77 7.73 -5.70
N ILE A 91 -13.65 7.15 -6.11
CA ILE A 91 -13.14 5.90 -5.54
C ILE A 91 -12.29 6.16 -4.30
N PRO A 92 -12.22 5.22 -3.35
CA PRO A 92 -11.40 5.32 -2.17
C PRO A 92 -9.93 5.61 -2.48
N VAL A 93 -9.29 6.43 -1.65
CA VAL A 93 -7.86 6.77 -1.77
C VAL A 93 -7.15 6.44 -0.46
N GLU A 94 -6.03 5.73 -0.56
CA GLU A 94 -5.07 5.61 0.54
C GLU A 94 -3.81 6.43 0.26
N VAL A 95 -3.28 7.07 1.28
CA VAL A 95 -2.15 8.00 1.15
C VAL A 95 -1.01 7.65 2.09
N GLY A 96 0.22 7.76 1.62
CA GLY A 96 1.44 7.58 2.40
C GLY A 96 2.55 8.55 2.02
N GLY A 97 3.62 8.54 2.82
CA GLY A 97 4.79 9.38 2.58
C GLY A 97 4.88 10.61 3.51
N GLY A 98 5.88 10.62 4.39
CA GLY A 98 6.18 11.76 5.25
C GLY A 98 5.24 11.97 6.45
N ILE A 99 4.32 11.07 6.77
CA ILE A 99 3.35 11.21 7.85
C ILE A 99 4.02 10.80 9.18
N ARG A 100 4.47 11.78 9.96
CA ARG A 100 5.23 11.56 11.20
C ARG A 100 4.64 12.23 12.45
N ASN A 101 3.45 12.80 12.36
CA ASN A 101 2.72 13.39 13.48
C ASN A 101 1.21 13.30 13.28
N LEU A 102 0.46 13.45 14.38
CA LEU A 102 -1.00 13.36 14.38
C LEU A 102 -1.67 14.46 13.54
N ALA A 103 -1.11 15.65 13.52
CA ALA A 103 -1.67 16.76 12.73
C ALA A 103 -1.68 16.42 11.23
N THR A 104 -0.58 15.87 10.71
CA THR A 104 -0.50 15.41 9.30
C THR A 104 -1.49 14.28 9.02
N PHE A 105 -1.63 13.31 9.93
CA PHE A 105 -2.63 12.24 9.83
C PHE A 105 -4.04 12.82 9.71
N LEU A 106 -4.40 13.75 10.60
CA LEU A 106 -5.71 14.41 10.60
C LEU A 106 -5.94 15.24 9.33
N THR A 107 -4.90 15.94 8.82
CA THR A 107 -5.00 16.72 7.57
C THR A 107 -5.42 15.84 6.39
N TYR A 108 -4.84 14.64 6.23
CA TYR A 108 -5.25 13.73 5.17
C TYR A 108 -6.63 13.12 5.41
N LEU A 109 -6.96 12.81 6.66
CA LEU A 109 -8.29 12.31 7.03
C LEU A 109 -9.37 13.34 6.72
N ASP A 110 -9.15 14.61 7.11
CA ASP A 110 -10.06 15.73 6.85
C ASP A 110 -10.18 16.05 5.36
N ALA A 111 -9.12 15.81 4.57
CA ALA A 111 -9.16 15.92 3.11
C ALA A 111 -10.02 14.84 2.44
N GLY A 112 -10.38 13.77 3.16
CA GLY A 112 -11.22 12.68 2.67
C GLY A 112 -10.46 11.40 2.30
N ALA A 113 -9.17 11.28 2.65
CA ALA A 113 -8.45 10.02 2.47
C ALA A 113 -9.12 8.92 3.30
N GLN A 114 -9.41 7.77 2.68
CA GLN A 114 -10.04 6.67 3.39
C GLN A 114 -9.05 5.94 4.30
N ARG A 115 -7.81 5.79 3.85
CA ARG A 115 -6.75 5.13 4.62
C ARG A 115 -5.46 5.95 4.58
N ILE A 116 -4.73 5.92 5.68
CA ILE A 116 -3.50 6.67 5.87
C ILE A 116 -2.39 5.70 6.26
N ILE A 117 -1.35 5.65 5.42
CA ILE A 117 -0.27 4.69 5.49
C ILE A 117 0.86 5.24 6.35
N LEU A 118 1.14 4.54 7.42
CA LEU A 118 2.17 4.86 8.40
C LEU A 118 3.30 3.82 8.26
N GLY A 119 4.46 4.23 7.74
CA GLY A 119 5.63 3.37 7.57
C GLY A 119 6.61 3.53 8.74
N SER A 120 7.73 4.23 8.52
CA SER A 120 8.84 4.37 9.48
C SER A 120 8.44 4.81 10.89
N VAL A 121 7.36 5.58 11.01
CA VAL A 121 6.85 6.07 12.30
C VAL A 121 6.35 4.93 13.19
N ALA A 122 5.93 3.80 12.63
CA ALA A 122 5.50 2.64 13.40
C ALA A 122 6.63 2.05 14.26
N VAL A 123 7.89 2.23 13.82
CA VAL A 123 9.08 1.86 14.57
C VAL A 123 9.57 3.03 15.43
N GLN A 124 9.64 4.23 14.86
CA GLN A 124 10.28 5.38 15.48
C GLN A 124 9.42 6.03 16.58
N ASN A 125 8.10 5.98 16.46
CA ASN A 125 7.14 6.57 17.41
C ASN A 125 5.86 5.74 17.49
N PRO A 126 5.88 4.57 18.16
CA PRO A 126 4.69 3.72 18.32
C PRO A 126 3.51 4.44 19.00
N LYS A 127 3.80 5.44 19.83
CA LYS A 127 2.77 6.27 20.48
C LYS A 127 1.87 7.00 19.47
N LEU A 128 2.44 7.45 18.35
CA LEU A 128 1.65 8.05 17.28
C LEU A 128 0.65 7.06 16.68
N ILE A 129 1.04 5.77 16.54
CA ILE A 129 0.11 4.74 16.04
C ILE A 129 -1.10 4.63 16.98
N GLU A 130 -0.87 4.54 18.30
CA GLU A 130 -1.96 4.52 19.28
C GLU A 130 -2.88 5.76 19.19
N ASP A 131 -2.29 6.93 19.02
CA ASP A 131 -3.05 8.18 18.94
C ASP A 131 -3.86 8.28 17.63
N CYS A 132 -3.32 7.78 16.50
CA CYS A 132 -4.05 7.65 15.23
C CYS A 132 -5.19 6.63 15.34
N LEU A 133 -4.95 5.44 15.94
CA LEU A 133 -5.97 4.42 16.14
C LEU A 133 -7.16 4.92 16.97
N LYS A 134 -6.91 5.77 17.98
CA LYS A 134 -7.98 6.41 18.77
C LYS A 134 -8.82 7.39 17.95
N ARG A 135 -8.30 7.95 16.88
CA ARG A 135 -9.01 8.89 16.00
C ARG A 135 -9.82 8.19 14.93
N SER A 136 -9.22 7.22 14.25
CA SER A 136 -9.87 6.42 13.23
C SER A 136 -9.11 5.12 13.04
N GLN A 137 -9.52 4.06 13.71
CA GLN A 137 -8.87 2.74 13.62
C GLN A 137 -8.91 2.19 12.20
N GLU A 138 -10.03 2.35 11.51
CA GLU A 138 -10.25 1.83 10.15
C GLU A 138 -9.35 2.53 9.10
N SER A 139 -8.98 3.79 9.36
CA SER A 139 -8.14 4.57 8.45
C SER A 139 -6.64 4.32 8.64
N VAL A 140 -6.24 3.66 9.72
CA VAL A 140 -4.83 3.34 9.95
C VAL A 140 -4.41 2.10 9.16
N VAL A 141 -3.41 2.29 8.29
CA VAL A 141 -2.70 1.20 7.62
C VAL A 141 -1.22 1.31 7.97
N VAL A 142 -0.57 0.21 8.31
CA VAL A 142 0.88 0.22 8.53
C VAL A 142 1.59 -0.50 7.39
N SER A 143 2.57 0.18 6.77
CA SER A 143 3.47 -0.42 5.79
C SER A 143 4.64 -1.10 6.49
N ILE A 144 4.82 -2.38 6.18
CA ILE A 144 5.93 -3.22 6.60
C ILE A 144 6.79 -3.48 5.36
N ASP A 145 7.77 -2.61 5.16
CA ASP A 145 8.68 -2.68 4.04
C ASP A 145 9.86 -3.57 4.42
N SER A 146 9.96 -4.75 3.80
CA SER A 146 10.85 -5.82 4.23
C SER A 146 11.94 -6.12 3.21
N GLU A 147 13.19 -6.17 3.66
CA GLU A 147 14.33 -6.72 2.94
C GLU A 147 14.91 -7.90 3.74
N ASN A 148 14.91 -9.10 3.18
CA ASN A 148 15.37 -10.33 3.86
C ASN A 148 14.69 -10.58 5.22
N GLY A 149 13.38 -10.23 5.36
CA GLY A 149 12.62 -10.41 6.59
C GLY A 149 12.87 -9.33 7.65
N LEU A 150 13.74 -8.35 7.39
CA LEU A 150 14.01 -7.21 8.26
C LEU A 150 13.36 -5.93 7.73
N VAL A 151 12.89 -5.08 8.63
CA VAL A 151 12.21 -3.83 8.29
C VAL A 151 13.21 -2.78 7.79
N SER A 152 12.87 -2.10 6.71
CA SER A 152 13.57 -0.92 6.21
C SER A 152 12.75 0.34 6.44
N LEU A 153 13.41 1.48 6.71
CA LEU A 153 12.78 2.74 7.05
C LEU A 153 13.20 3.86 6.09
N GLN A 154 12.50 5.00 6.17
CA GLN A 154 12.85 6.25 5.47
C GLN A 154 12.97 6.08 3.95
N GLY A 155 11.92 5.52 3.32
CA GLY A 155 11.94 5.24 1.88
C GLY A 155 13.05 4.25 1.53
N TRP A 156 13.26 3.24 2.42
CA TRP A 156 14.18 2.10 2.29
C TRP A 156 15.68 2.46 2.37
N THR A 157 16.00 3.69 2.77
CA THR A 157 17.39 4.15 2.91
C THR A 157 18.04 3.75 4.23
N GLN A 158 17.24 3.41 5.24
CA GLN A 158 17.70 2.99 6.56
C GLN A 158 17.36 1.53 6.83
N LYS A 159 18.36 0.66 6.86
CA LYS A 159 18.19 -0.75 7.27
C LYS A 159 18.11 -0.87 8.79
N THR A 160 17.32 -1.84 9.27
CA THR A 160 17.20 -2.16 10.70
C THR A 160 17.49 -3.64 10.95
N THR A 161 17.56 -4.01 12.23
CA THR A 161 17.60 -5.42 12.68
C THR A 161 16.24 -5.90 13.18
N ILE A 162 15.19 -5.14 12.94
CA ILE A 162 13.82 -5.43 13.42
C ILE A 162 13.18 -6.44 12.47
N SER A 163 12.72 -7.56 13.01
CA SER A 163 11.94 -8.55 12.27
C SER A 163 10.62 -7.95 11.80
N ALA A 164 10.29 -8.15 10.52
CA ALA A 164 9.00 -7.76 9.95
C ALA A 164 7.83 -8.46 10.66
N VAL A 165 7.99 -9.73 11.02
CA VAL A 165 7.00 -10.53 11.75
C VAL A 165 6.79 -9.97 13.16
N ASP A 166 7.88 -9.72 13.91
CA ASP A 166 7.79 -9.23 15.29
C ASP A 166 7.13 -7.85 15.35
N LEU A 167 7.48 -6.95 14.41
CA LEU A 167 6.86 -5.64 14.33
C LEU A 167 5.36 -5.75 14.03
N THR A 168 4.99 -6.59 13.06
CA THR A 168 3.59 -6.80 12.71
C THR A 168 2.77 -7.33 13.89
N ASN A 169 3.26 -8.36 14.58
CA ASN A 169 2.59 -8.93 15.74
C ASN A 169 2.47 -7.92 16.89
N LYS A 170 3.49 -7.10 17.12
CA LYS A 170 3.42 -6.00 18.09
C LYS A 170 2.33 -4.98 17.71
N LEU A 171 2.24 -4.58 16.46
CA LEU A 171 1.25 -3.61 15.98
C LEU A 171 -0.16 -4.18 15.93
N LYS A 172 -0.32 -5.46 15.59
CA LYS A 172 -1.58 -6.21 15.71
C LYS A 172 -2.11 -6.13 17.15
N ASN A 173 -1.24 -6.37 18.14
CA ASN A 173 -1.60 -6.30 19.55
C ASN A 173 -1.95 -4.86 20.02
N LEU A 174 -1.48 -3.82 19.34
CA LEU A 174 -1.89 -2.43 19.57
C LEU A 174 -3.25 -2.09 18.91
N GLY A 175 -3.80 -2.98 18.07
CA GLY A 175 -5.08 -2.78 17.40
C GLY A 175 -5.00 -2.35 15.94
N VAL A 176 -3.83 -2.42 15.30
CA VAL A 176 -3.73 -2.22 13.84
C VAL A 176 -4.40 -3.38 13.13
N MET A 177 -5.32 -3.07 12.21
CA MET A 177 -6.12 -4.06 11.48
C MET A 177 -5.68 -4.27 10.04
N ASN A 178 -5.01 -3.30 9.45
CA ASN A 178 -4.61 -3.35 8.04
C ASN A 178 -3.11 -3.13 7.89
N PHE A 179 -2.48 -3.99 7.10
CA PHE A 179 -1.05 -3.93 6.83
C PHE A 179 -0.77 -3.98 5.33
N ILE A 180 0.22 -3.24 4.88
CA ILE A 180 0.84 -3.41 3.56
C ILE A 180 2.16 -4.13 3.79
N PHE A 181 2.37 -5.25 3.12
CA PHE A 181 3.65 -5.94 3.11
C PHE A 181 4.35 -5.71 1.78
N THR A 182 5.51 -5.04 1.81
CA THR A 182 6.33 -4.78 0.62
C THR A 182 7.59 -5.64 0.63
N ASP A 183 7.77 -6.49 -0.39
CA ASP A 183 9.04 -7.16 -0.64
C ASP A 183 9.95 -6.22 -1.47
N ILE A 184 10.83 -5.49 -0.76
CA ILE A 184 11.72 -4.47 -1.37
C ILE A 184 12.63 -5.10 -2.44
N GLU A 185 13.09 -6.34 -2.24
CA GLU A 185 14.00 -6.99 -3.20
C GLU A 185 13.32 -7.29 -4.53
N ARG A 186 12.00 -7.33 -4.56
CA ARG A 186 11.19 -7.58 -5.75
C ARG A 186 10.56 -6.32 -6.32
N ASP A 187 10.43 -5.27 -5.50
CA ASP A 187 9.74 -4.05 -5.94
C ASP A 187 10.44 -3.37 -7.12
N GLY A 188 9.66 -3.05 -8.14
CA GLY A 188 10.13 -2.39 -9.36
C GLY A 188 11.08 -3.21 -10.24
N THR A 189 11.34 -4.51 -9.96
CA THR A 189 12.31 -5.35 -10.69
C THR A 189 11.70 -6.14 -11.84
N LEU A 190 10.40 -6.34 -11.88
CA LEU A 190 9.68 -7.22 -12.79
C LEU A 190 10.19 -8.69 -12.75
N GLN A 191 10.61 -9.17 -11.57
CA GLN A 191 11.16 -10.53 -11.38
C GLN A 191 10.15 -11.51 -10.76
N GLY A 192 8.90 -11.12 -10.63
CA GLY A 192 7.85 -11.94 -10.00
C GLY A 192 7.89 -11.91 -8.46
N VAL A 193 6.87 -12.51 -7.87
CA VAL A 193 6.63 -12.54 -6.42
C VAL A 193 7.46 -13.62 -5.73
N ASN A 194 7.92 -13.34 -4.52
CA ASN A 194 8.52 -14.36 -3.66
C ASN A 194 7.42 -15.03 -2.79
N PHE A 195 6.72 -16.01 -3.36
CA PHE A 195 5.61 -16.70 -2.70
C PHE A 195 6.00 -17.33 -1.37
N ASN A 196 7.17 -17.96 -1.27
CA ASN A 196 7.64 -18.59 -0.05
C ASN A 196 7.78 -17.59 1.10
N ARG A 197 8.28 -16.37 0.80
CA ARG A 197 8.42 -15.31 1.79
C ARG A 197 7.05 -14.81 2.27
N ILE A 198 6.14 -14.57 1.34
CA ILE A 198 4.77 -14.12 1.67
C ILE A 198 4.05 -15.19 2.49
N GLN A 199 4.10 -16.46 2.07
CA GLN A 199 3.46 -17.55 2.77
C GLN A 199 3.98 -17.68 4.20
N LYS A 200 5.31 -17.65 4.38
CA LYS A 200 5.92 -17.70 5.70
C LYS A 200 5.46 -16.54 6.57
N TYR A 201 5.50 -15.31 6.02
CA TYR A 201 5.05 -14.12 6.75
C TYR A 201 3.58 -14.22 7.19
N LEU A 202 2.69 -14.69 6.32
CA LEU A 202 1.27 -14.87 6.63
C LEU A 202 1.03 -15.94 7.70
N GLN A 203 1.79 -17.04 7.68
CA GLN A 203 1.71 -18.11 8.68
C GLN A 203 2.14 -17.64 10.08
N GLU A 204 3.10 -16.70 10.15
CA GLU A 204 3.66 -16.21 11.40
C GLU A 204 2.90 -14.99 11.97
N THR A 205 2.09 -14.30 11.16
CA THR A 205 1.40 -13.06 11.58
C THR A 205 -0.12 -13.19 11.63
N GLU A 206 -0.73 -13.93 10.72
CA GLU A 206 -2.19 -14.10 10.59
C GLU A 206 -2.94 -12.77 10.65
N VAL A 207 -2.56 -11.82 9.79
CA VAL A 207 -3.17 -10.50 9.67
C VAL A 207 -3.66 -10.24 8.26
N PRO A 208 -4.73 -9.44 8.07
CA PRO A 208 -5.10 -8.95 6.75
C PRO A 208 -3.98 -8.12 6.14
N ILE A 209 -3.52 -8.48 4.93
CA ILE A 209 -2.44 -7.76 4.25
C ILE A 209 -2.81 -7.35 2.83
N PHE A 210 -2.21 -6.26 2.40
CA PHE A 210 -2.08 -5.84 1.01
C PHE A 210 -0.65 -6.12 0.56
N ILE A 211 -0.50 -6.85 -0.54
CA ILE A 211 0.83 -7.21 -1.07
C ILE A 211 1.31 -6.11 -2.01
N ALA A 212 2.55 -5.66 -1.81
CA ALA A 212 3.26 -4.76 -2.71
C ALA A 212 4.62 -5.33 -3.10
N GLY A 213 5.08 -4.98 -4.30
CA GLY A 213 6.38 -5.40 -4.83
C GLY A 213 6.37 -6.77 -5.51
N GLY A 214 6.90 -6.82 -6.73
CA GLY A 214 7.17 -8.03 -7.47
C GLY A 214 6.07 -8.56 -8.39
N VAL A 215 4.80 -8.23 -8.17
CA VAL A 215 3.70 -8.73 -9.03
C VAL A 215 3.89 -8.26 -10.47
N THR A 216 4.07 -9.20 -11.39
CA THR A 216 4.53 -8.91 -12.76
C THR A 216 3.73 -9.64 -13.83
N THR A 217 3.19 -10.82 -13.51
CA THR A 217 2.47 -11.68 -14.44
C THR A 217 1.06 -11.98 -13.93
N LEU A 218 0.17 -12.38 -14.83
CA LEU A 218 -1.17 -12.86 -14.45
C LEU A 218 -1.09 -14.14 -13.61
N GLU A 219 -0.04 -14.96 -13.81
CA GLU A 219 0.21 -16.12 -12.96
C GLU A 219 0.55 -15.72 -11.53
N ASP A 220 1.34 -14.64 -11.31
CA ASP A 220 1.57 -14.10 -9.96
C ASP A 220 0.25 -13.74 -9.27
N VAL A 221 -0.66 -13.07 -9.99
CA VAL A 221 -1.98 -12.67 -9.47
C VAL A 221 -2.81 -13.89 -9.10
N PHE A 222 -2.85 -14.89 -9.98
CA PHE A 222 -3.59 -16.12 -9.76
C PHE A 222 -3.05 -16.92 -8.56
N GLN A 223 -1.73 -17.02 -8.43
CA GLN A 223 -1.11 -17.70 -7.31
C GLN A 223 -1.33 -16.97 -5.99
N LEU A 224 -1.27 -15.63 -5.98
CA LEU A 224 -1.61 -14.83 -4.79
C LEU A 224 -3.07 -15.02 -4.37
N LYS A 225 -4.01 -15.09 -5.33
CA LYS A 225 -5.41 -15.35 -5.05
C LYS A 225 -5.62 -16.68 -4.33
N LYS A 226 -4.85 -17.70 -4.68
CA LYS A 226 -4.92 -19.05 -4.09
C LYS A 226 -4.14 -19.19 -2.78
N LEU A 227 -3.20 -18.30 -2.51
CA LEU A 227 -2.21 -18.50 -1.47
C LEU A 227 -2.81 -18.46 -0.07
N ASN A 228 -3.66 -17.45 0.23
CA ASN A 228 -4.17 -17.30 1.60
C ASN A 228 -5.36 -16.32 1.68
N ILE A 229 -6.30 -16.62 2.58
CA ILE A 229 -7.48 -15.78 2.90
C ILE A 229 -7.13 -14.42 3.52
N TRP A 230 -5.93 -14.25 4.05
CA TRP A 230 -5.47 -12.99 4.65
C TRP A 230 -5.03 -11.94 3.62
N ILE A 231 -4.88 -12.30 2.34
CA ILE A 231 -4.57 -11.33 1.28
C ILE A 231 -5.86 -10.57 0.92
N LYS A 232 -5.87 -9.27 1.16
CA LYS A 232 -7.03 -8.39 0.92
C LYS A 232 -6.87 -7.51 -0.32
N GLY A 233 -5.65 -7.37 -0.82
CA GLY A 233 -5.38 -6.61 -2.04
C GLY A 233 -3.97 -6.80 -2.56
N ILE A 234 -3.80 -6.39 -3.80
CA ILE A 234 -2.54 -6.40 -4.52
C ILE A 234 -2.29 -4.98 -5.02
N ILE A 235 -1.21 -4.36 -4.54
CA ILE A 235 -0.80 -3.03 -4.95
C ILE A 235 0.08 -3.18 -6.19
N LEU A 236 -0.36 -2.59 -7.29
CA LEU A 236 0.22 -2.75 -8.62
C LEU A 236 0.89 -1.44 -9.06
N GLY A 237 2.20 -1.51 -9.22
CA GLY A 237 3.02 -0.38 -9.68
C GLY A 237 3.58 -0.61 -11.08
N LYS A 238 4.89 -0.78 -11.16
CA LYS A 238 5.67 -0.82 -12.40
C LYS A 238 5.11 -1.75 -13.48
N ALA A 239 4.53 -2.88 -13.11
CA ALA A 239 3.98 -3.84 -14.07
C ALA A 239 2.82 -3.25 -14.91
N LEU A 240 1.96 -2.39 -14.30
CA LEU A 240 0.90 -1.70 -15.04
C LEU A 240 1.47 -0.62 -15.99
N TYR A 241 2.42 0.16 -15.51
CA TYR A 241 3.00 1.26 -16.29
C TYR A 241 3.92 0.79 -17.42
N SER A 242 4.57 -0.36 -17.25
CA SER A 242 5.40 -0.98 -18.30
C SER A 242 4.58 -1.77 -19.32
N GLY A 243 3.28 -1.99 -19.07
CA GLY A 243 2.44 -2.84 -19.91
C GLY A 243 2.64 -4.35 -19.71
N ALA A 244 3.43 -4.76 -18.71
CA ALA A 244 3.61 -6.18 -18.36
C ALA A 244 2.31 -6.82 -17.85
N LEU A 245 1.43 -6.01 -17.21
CA LEU A 245 0.09 -6.40 -16.82
C LEU A 245 -0.94 -5.42 -17.40
N GLN A 246 -2.07 -5.95 -17.86
CA GLN A 246 -3.25 -5.18 -18.18
C GLN A 246 -4.19 -5.19 -16.97
N PHE A 247 -4.63 -4.02 -16.54
CA PHE A 247 -5.41 -3.90 -15.30
C PHE A 247 -6.73 -4.68 -15.36
N GLU A 248 -7.40 -4.67 -16.51
CA GLU A 248 -8.67 -5.37 -16.75
C GLU A 248 -8.51 -6.90 -16.66
N GLU A 249 -7.36 -7.44 -17.09
CA GLU A 249 -7.08 -8.88 -16.97
C GLU A 249 -6.85 -9.26 -15.50
N VAL A 250 -6.16 -8.41 -14.73
CA VAL A 250 -6.00 -8.60 -13.29
C VAL A 250 -7.35 -8.59 -12.59
N GLN A 251 -8.21 -7.60 -12.90
CA GLN A 251 -9.56 -7.53 -12.33
C GLN A 251 -10.36 -8.80 -12.62
N LYS A 252 -10.31 -9.28 -13.86
CA LYS A 252 -11.01 -10.51 -14.27
C LYS A 252 -10.57 -11.72 -13.43
N ILE A 253 -9.26 -11.95 -13.28
CA ILE A 253 -8.75 -13.07 -12.46
C ILE A 253 -9.21 -12.96 -11.01
N LEU A 254 -9.21 -11.76 -10.44
CA LEU A 254 -9.57 -11.58 -9.03
C LEU A 254 -11.08 -11.64 -8.78
N GLN A 255 -11.92 -11.41 -9.80
CA GLN A 255 -13.39 -11.48 -9.73
C GLN A 255 -13.95 -12.87 -10.05
N GLU A 256 -13.25 -13.68 -10.83
CA GLU A 256 -13.66 -15.08 -11.11
C GLU A 256 -13.65 -15.88 -9.80
N GLU A 257 -14.69 -16.74 -9.56
CA GLU A 257 -14.79 -17.65 -8.39
C GLU A 257 -13.78 -18.81 -8.42
#